data_28070f86b54d42da37a498f34fe7a74f
#
_entry.id   28070f86b54d42da37a498f34fe7a74f
#
_cell.length_a   1.000
_cell.length_b   1.000
_cell.length_c   1.000
_cell.angle_alpha   90.00
_cell.angle_beta   90.00
_cell.angle_gamma   90.00
#
_symmetry.space_group_name_H-M   'P 1'
#
loop_
_entity.id
_entity.type
_entity.pdbx_description
1 polymer ?
#
loop_
_entity_poly.entity_id
_entity_poly.type
_entity_poly.pdbx_seq_one_letter_code
_entity_poly.pdbx_strand_id
1 'polypeptide(L)'
;RISSLSKGYKQRVGIAQALLGNPRVIVLDEPTVGLDPMQIIEIRALIKELGQTHTVIFSSHILSEVQTICDRILIISKGRLVAFDEPENLEKRLLAPNEITITADSSQQEIREILSSVKNISDVRIEARDERFVQAHIKTDCEDIFAVSRAVFFAFSTRKTALLEMSLKKANLEDVFIELTENDGEKQPPEGRAQTAKEGESEGMSK
;
A
#
# COMPACT_ATOMS: atom_id res chain seq x y z
N ARG A 1 17.94 27.09 23.76
CA ARG A 1 17.55 25.88 24.52
C ARG A 1 16.77 24.95 23.58
N ILE A 2 16.95 23.64 23.68
CA ILE A 2 16.21 22.65 22.86
C ILE A 2 14.70 22.79 23.05
N SER A 3 14.26 23.16 24.26
CA SER A 3 12.84 23.39 24.58
C SER A 3 12.16 24.46 23.72
N SER A 4 12.92 25.47 23.25
CA SER A 4 12.40 26.59 22.45
C SER A 4 12.44 26.35 20.93
N LEU A 5 12.95 25.20 20.48
CA LEU A 5 12.97 24.85 19.07
C LEU A 5 11.57 24.47 18.57
N SER A 6 11.30 24.72 17.28
CA SER A 6 10.12 24.18 16.60
C SER A 6 10.13 22.64 16.63
N LYS A 7 8.97 22.01 16.39
CA LYS A 7 8.85 20.56 16.39
C LYS A 7 9.81 19.91 15.38
N GLY A 8 9.92 20.47 14.17
CA GLY A 8 10.84 19.98 13.15
C GLY A 8 12.30 20.06 13.55
N TYR A 9 12.72 21.13 14.20
CA TYR A 9 14.09 21.23 14.73
C TYR A 9 14.34 20.23 15.88
N LYS A 10 13.35 19.98 16.75
CA LYS A 10 13.46 18.95 17.79
C LYS A 10 13.61 17.56 17.18
N GLN A 11 12.89 17.27 16.12
CA GLN A 11 13.00 16.00 15.40
C GLN A 11 14.39 15.80 14.81
N ARG A 12 14.93 16.82 14.14
CA ARG A 12 16.32 16.79 13.61
C ARG A 12 17.37 16.62 14.71
N VAL A 13 17.20 17.26 15.86
CA VAL A 13 18.08 17.05 17.02
C VAL A 13 18.01 15.61 17.52
N GLY A 14 16.81 15.01 17.58
CA GLY A 14 16.63 13.60 17.93
C GLY A 14 17.33 12.65 16.96
N ILE A 15 17.18 12.88 15.65
CA ILE A 15 17.89 12.09 14.63
C ILE A 15 19.42 12.27 14.76
N ALA A 16 19.89 13.51 14.92
CA ALA A 16 21.31 13.78 15.14
C ALA A 16 21.87 13.08 16.39
N GLN A 17 21.06 13.01 17.47
CA GLN A 17 21.42 12.27 18.67
C GLN A 17 21.50 10.76 18.40
N ALA A 18 20.57 10.21 17.63
CA ALA A 18 20.58 8.79 17.25
C ALA A 18 21.80 8.40 16.40
N LEU A 19 22.41 9.35 15.70
CA LEU A 19 23.61 9.16 14.88
C LEU A 19 24.93 9.21 15.67
N LEU A 20 24.89 9.62 16.94
CA LEU A 20 26.10 9.68 17.75
C LEU A 20 26.72 8.28 17.91
N GLY A 21 28.02 8.18 17.66
CA GLY A 21 28.73 6.91 17.69
C GLY A 21 28.61 6.06 16.42
N ASN A 22 28.02 6.61 15.35
CA ASN A 22 27.88 5.97 14.04
C ASN A 22 27.29 4.54 14.13
N PRO A 23 26.06 4.36 14.67
CA PRO A 23 25.46 3.05 14.89
C PRO A 23 25.13 2.37 13.57
N ARG A 24 25.22 1.05 13.51
CA ARG A 24 24.84 0.28 12.30
C ARG A 24 23.33 0.26 12.07
N VAL A 25 22.54 0.39 13.14
CA VAL A 25 21.08 0.37 13.12
C VAL A 25 20.54 1.62 13.81
N ILE A 26 19.62 2.30 13.16
CA ILE A 26 18.94 3.49 13.66
C ILE A 26 17.45 3.16 13.73
N VAL A 27 16.81 3.45 14.87
CA VAL A 27 15.37 3.27 15.06
C VAL A 27 14.73 4.64 15.29
N LEU A 28 13.73 4.97 14.46
CA LEU A 28 13.01 6.24 14.50
C LEU A 28 11.51 5.94 14.70
N ASP A 29 10.95 6.47 15.77
CA ASP A 29 9.53 6.33 16.04
C ASP A 29 8.78 7.57 15.53
N GLU A 30 7.85 7.36 14.57
CA GLU A 30 7.00 8.38 13.97
C GLU A 30 7.76 9.68 13.58
N PRO A 31 8.82 9.61 12.75
CA PRO A 31 9.74 10.73 12.54
C PRO A 31 9.13 11.95 11.84
N THR A 32 7.96 11.81 11.24
CA THR A 32 7.26 12.85 10.46
C THR A 32 6.05 13.44 11.15
N VAL A 33 5.62 12.86 12.28
CA VAL A 33 4.40 13.26 12.99
C VAL A 33 4.43 14.73 13.43
N GLY A 34 3.41 15.47 12.96
CA GLY A 34 3.16 16.87 13.34
C GLY A 34 4.19 17.85 12.77
N LEU A 35 4.85 17.49 11.70
CA LEU A 35 5.63 18.37 10.85
C LEU A 35 4.75 18.98 9.76
N ASP A 36 5.15 20.13 9.24
CA ASP A 36 4.54 20.70 8.04
C ASP A 36 5.00 19.94 6.77
N PRO A 37 4.30 20.07 5.63
CA PRO A 37 4.61 19.32 4.42
C PRO A 37 6.04 19.48 3.91
N MET A 38 6.64 20.66 4.05
CA MET A 38 8.00 20.89 3.62
C MET A 38 9.01 20.16 4.52
N GLN A 39 8.78 20.18 5.84
CA GLN A 39 9.61 19.47 6.80
C GLN A 39 9.50 17.95 6.63
N ILE A 40 8.31 17.45 6.28
CA ILE A 40 8.11 16.01 5.96
C ILE A 40 9.02 15.60 4.79
N ILE A 41 9.03 16.38 3.70
CA ILE A 41 9.88 16.12 2.53
C ILE A 41 11.34 16.06 2.92
N GLU A 42 11.82 17.02 3.75
CA GLU A 42 13.19 17.08 4.18
C GLU A 42 13.60 15.90 5.09
N ILE A 43 12.71 15.50 6.02
CA ILE A 43 12.97 14.33 6.89
C ILE A 43 12.97 13.04 6.09
N ARG A 44 12.06 12.88 5.10
CA ARG A 44 12.06 11.71 4.19
C ARG A 44 13.37 11.62 3.40
N ALA A 45 13.84 12.73 2.84
CA ALA A 45 15.11 12.77 2.13
C ALA A 45 16.28 12.38 3.04
N LEU A 46 16.31 12.88 4.28
CA LEU A 46 17.32 12.53 5.28
C LEU A 46 17.28 11.04 5.63
N ILE A 47 16.10 10.45 5.87
CA ILE A 47 15.96 9.02 6.18
C ILE A 47 16.50 8.17 5.00
N LYS A 48 16.16 8.55 3.76
CA LYS A 48 16.62 7.85 2.57
C LYS A 48 18.14 7.94 2.40
N GLU A 49 18.75 9.10 2.70
CA GLU A 49 20.20 9.28 2.69
C GLU A 49 20.87 8.41 3.76
N LEU A 50 20.34 8.39 4.99
CA LEU A 50 20.83 7.54 6.07
C LEU A 50 20.75 6.06 5.72
N GLY A 51 19.70 5.63 5.02
CA GLY A 51 19.53 4.26 4.55
C GLY A 51 20.65 3.76 3.62
N GLN A 52 21.43 4.64 3.01
CA GLN A 52 22.57 4.27 2.17
C GLN A 52 23.75 3.71 2.97
N THR A 53 23.88 4.11 4.23
CA THR A 53 25.03 3.77 5.09
C THR A 53 24.64 3.06 6.38
N HIS A 54 23.37 3.11 6.76
CA HIS A 54 22.83 2.52 8.00
C HIS A 54 21.60 1.65 7.68
N THR A 55 21.32 0.70 8.54
CA THR A 55 19.98 0.06 8.56
C THR A 55 19.04 0.99 9.34
N VAL A 56 18.07 1.59 8.66
CA VAL A 56 17.07 2.45 9.30
C VAL A 56 15.76 1.71 9.44
N ILE A 57 15.26 1.65 10.67
CA ILE A 57 13.93 1.13 10.98
C ILE A 57 13.11 2.33 11.45
N PHE A 58 11.97 2.61 10.81
CA PHE A 58 11.08 3.65 11.31
C PHE A 58 9.64 3.19 11.35
N SER A 59 8.89 3.70 12.33
CA SER A 59 7.44 3.51 12.39
C SER A 59 6.73 4.65 11.68
N SER A 60 5.62 4.37 11.04
CA SER A 60 4.67 5.36 10.53
C SER A 60 3.27 4.76 10.42
N HIS A 61 2.25 5.58 10.66
CA HIS A 61 0.86 5.26 10.35
C HIS A 61 0.42 5.82 8.98
N ILE A 62 1.31 6.48 8.26
CA ILE A 62 1.07 7.05 6.93
C ILE A 62 1.67 6.12 5.89
N LEU A 63 0.84 5.28 5.28
CA LEU A 63 1.30 4.23 4.36
C LEU A 63 1.98 4.77 3.11
N SER A 64 1.55 5.91 2.58
CA SER A 64 2.20 6.57 1.43
C SER A 64 3.64 7.05 1.74
N GLU A 65 3.95 7.35 3.00
CA GLU A 65 5.33 7.63 3.41
C GLU A 65 6.20 6.38 3.36
N VAL A 66 5.66 5.29 3.92
CA VAL A 66 6.34 4.00 3.97
C VAL A 66 6.64 3.49 2.56
N GLN A 67 5.67 3.57 1.63
CA GLN A 67 5.86 3.21 0.22
C GLN A 67 6.99 3.99 -0.47
N THR A 68 7.13 5.27 -0.14
CA THR A 68 8.08 6.16 -0.83
C THR A 68 9.52 5.96 -0.35
N ILE A 69 9.72 5.53 0.90
CA ILE A 69 11.02 5.54 1.56
C ILE A 69 11.58 4.13 1.79
N CYS A 70 10.71 3.16 2.11
CA CYS A 70 11.14 1.84 2.56
C CYS A 70 11.46 0.89 1.41
N ASP A 71 12.55 0.14 1.54
CA ASP A 71 12.84 -1.02 0.69
C ASP A 71 11.99 -2.23 1.10
N ARG A 72 11.66 -2.33 2.41
CA ARG A 72 10.83 -3.41 2.98
C ARG A 72 9.87 -2.86 4.02
N ILE A 73 8.69 -3.45 4.07
CA ILE A 73 7.61 -3.09 4.99
C ILE A 73 7.31 -4.28 5.89
N LEU A 74 7.20 -3.98 7.17
CA LEU A 74 6.80 -4.93 8.20
C LEU A 74 5.45 -4.47 8.78
N ILE A 75 4.40 -5.29 8.63
CA ILE A 75 3.06 -5.00 9.14
C ILE A 75 2.82 -5.80 10.40
N ILE A 76 2.49 -5.11 11.49
CA ILE A 76 2.13 -5.70 12.77
C ILE A 76 0.67 -5.41 13.07
N SER A 77 -0.10 -6.45 13.40
CA SER A 77 -1.47 -6.34 13.88
C SER A 77 -1.64 -7.15 15.17
N LYS A 78 -2.30 -6.60 16.17
CA LYS A 78 -2.55 -7.26 17.46
C LYS A 78 -1.31 -7.93 18.09
N GLY A 79 -0.12 -7.31 17.92
CA GLY A 79 1.16 -7.81 18.43
C GLY A 79 1.75 -8.97 17.63
N ARG A 80 1.23 -9.28 16.45
CA ARG A 80 1.74 -10.34 15.57
C ARG A 80 2.25 -9.76 14.27
N LEU A 81 3.29 -10.37 13.72
CA LEU A 81 3.79 -10.07 12.38
C LEU A 81 2.80 -10.64 11.35
N VAL A 82 2.17 -9.76 10.59
CA VAL A 82 1.19 -10.13 9.56
C VAL A 82 1.83 -10.24 8.19
N ALA A 83 2.73 -9.31 7.87
CA ALA A 83 3.45 -9.31 6.60
C ALA A 83 4.85 -8.70 6.74
N PHE A 84 5.79 -9.19 5.91
CA PHE A 84 7.13 -8.62 5.77
C PHE A 84 7.61 -8.85 4.34
N ASP A 85 7.60 -7.81 3.52
CA ASP A 85 8.02 -7.89 2.12
C ASP A 85 8.33 -6.49 1.55
N GLU A 86 8.73 -6.46 0.29
CA GLU A 86 8.85 -5.23 -0.48
C GLU A 86 7.47 -4.63 -0.77
N PRO A 87 7.33 -3.28 -0.86
CA PRO A 87 6.05 -2.63 -1.11
C PRO A 87 5.29 -3.22 -2.31
N GLU A 88 5.98 -3.38 -3.44
CA GLU A 88 5.42 -3.92 -4.68
C GLU A 88 4.91 -5.36 -4.54
N ASN A 89 5.59 -6.19 -3.73
CA ASN A 89 5.17 -7.56 -3.49
C ASN A 89 3.96 -7.63 -2.57
N LEU A 90 3.88 -6.71 -1.60
CA LEU A 90 2.70 -6.58 -0.74
C LEU A 90 1.47 -6.19 -1.55
N GLU A 91 1.60 -5.23 -2.46
CA GLU A 91 0.52 -4.83 -3.37
C GLU A 91 0.06 -5.98 -4.29
N LYS A 92 1.00 -6.78 -4.80
CA LYS A 92 0.70 -7.95 -5.65
C LYS A 92 0.06 -9.12 -4.89
N ARG A 93 0.40 -9.30 -3.61
CA ARG A 93 -0.18 -10.37 -2.76
C ARG A 93 -1.64 -10.15 -2.45
N LEU A 94 -2.06 -8.91 -2.47
CA LEU A 94 -3.45 -8.59 -2.34
C LEU A 94 -4.12 -8.76 -3.69
N LEU A 95 -5.01 -9.68 -3.71
CA LEU A 95 -6.04 -9.82 -4.74
C LEU A 95 -7.09 -8.68 -4.62
N ALA A 96 -6.67 -7.49 -4.13
CA ALA A 96 -7.55 -6.33 -4.18
C ALA A 96 -7.80 -6.02 -5.66
N PRO A 97 -9.01 -6.21 -6.16
CA PRO A 97 -9.29 -6.02 -7.57
C PRO A 97 -9.00 -4.56 -7.93
N ASN A 98 -8.32 -4.36 -9.06
CA ASN A 98 -8.22 -3.05 -9.66
C ASN A 98 -9.63 -2.48 -9.83
N GLU A 99 -9.85 -1.23 -9.47
CA GLU A 99 -11.15 -0.59 -9.52
C GLU A 99 -11.18 0.51 -10.57
N ILE A 100 -12.23 0.48 -11.41
CA ILE A 100 -12.53 1.53 -12.38
C ILE A 100 -13.83 2.18 -11.92
N THR A 101 -13.77 3.46 -11.59
CA THR A 101 -14.97 4.25 -11.29
C THR A 101 -15.35 5.06 -12.51
N ILE A 102 -16.59 4.95 -12.93
CA ILE A 102 -17.15 5.73 -14.05
C ILE A 102 -18.34 6.54 -13.60
N THR A 103 -18.52 7.70 -14.25
CA THR A 103 -19.75 8.50 -14.16
C THR A 103 -20.31 8.67 -15.58
N ALA A 104 -21.57 8.34 -15.78
CA ALA A 104 -22.23 8.39 -17.09
C ALA A 104 -23.61 9.06 -17.01
N ASP A 105 -24.00 9.70 -18.12
CA ASP A 105 -25.34 10.26 -18.33
C ASP A 105 -26.25 9.16 -18.92
N SER A 106 -26.80 8.35 -18.02
CA SER A 106 -27.57 7.14 -18.39
C SER A 106 -28.35 6.58 -17.20
N SER A 107 -29.19 5.60 -17.46
CA SER A 107 -29.87 4.82 -16.40
C SER A 107 -28.99 3.71 -15.84
N GLN A 108 -29.25 3.30 -14.60
CA GLN A 108 -28.58 2.15 -13.98
C GLN A 108 -28.72 0.87 -14.80
N GLN A 109 -29.88 0.67 -15.42
CA GLN A 109 -30.16 -0.51 -16.22
C GLN A 109 -29.31 -0.53 -17.50
N GLU A 110 -29.22 0.59 -18.21
CA GLU A 110 -28.41 0.71 -19.42
C GLU A 110 -26.93 0.52 -19.13
N ILE A 111 -26.41 1.09 -18.06
CA ILE A 111 -25.01 0.89 -17.63
C ILE A 111 -24.75 -0.59 -17.33
N ARG A 112 -25.67 -1.29 -16.67
CA ARG A 112 -25.55 -2.72 -16.40
C ARG A 112 -25.49 -3.55 -17.68
N GLU A 113 -26.33 -3.22 -18.66
CA GLU A 113 -26.33 -3.88 -19.97
C GLU A 113 -25.03 -3.62 -20.75
N ILE A 114 -24.52 -2.38 -20.73
CA ILE A 114 -23.24 -2.05 -21.37
C ILE A 114 -22.10 -2.84 -20.74
N LEU A 115 -21.99 -2.81 -19.42
CA LEU A 115 -20.91 -3.46 -18.68
C LEU A 115 -20.96 -4.98 -18.76
N SER A 116 -22.15 -5.59 -18.94
CA SER A 116 -22.27 -7.04 -19.13
C SER A 116 -21.59 -7.57 -20.39
N SER A 117 -21.33 -6.69 -21.38
CA SER A 117 -20.61 -7.03 -22.61
C SER A 117 -19.07 -6.96 -22.46
N VAL A 118 -18.57 -6.39 -21.38
CA VAL A 118 -17.14 -6.22 -21.13
C VAL A 118 -16.58 -7.42 -20.39
N LYS A 119 -15.50 -8.00 -20.91
CA LYS A 119 -14.81 -9.14 -20.29
C LYS A 119 -13.90 -8.67 -19.13
N ASN A 120 -13.56 -9.61 -18.27
CA ASN A 120 -12.64 -9.41 -17.14
C ASN A 120 -13.15 -8.42 -16.08
N ILE A 121 -14.45 -8.31 -15.93
CA ILE A 121 -15.10 -7.64 -14.81
C ILE A 121 -15.49 -8.70 -13.78
N SER A 122 -15.05 -8.54 -12.53
CA SER A 122 -15.35 -9.46 -11.42
C SER A 122 -16.57 -9.02 -10.61
N ASP A 123 -16.76 -7.71 -10.43
CA ASP A 123 -17.92 -7.16 -9.71
C ASP A 123 -18.28 -5.77 -10.25
N VAL A 124 -19.56 -5.41 -10.14
CA VAL A 124 -20.07 -4.09 -10.53
C VAL A 124 -21.08 -3.60 -9.49
N ARG A 125 -20.76 -2.47 -8.87
CA ARG A 125 -21.70 -1.74 -8.02
C ARG A 125 -22.13 -0.47 -8.74
N ILE A 126 -23.44 -0.24 -8.82
CA ILE A 126 -24.03 0.89 -9.54
C ILE A 126 -24.86 1.70 -8.56
N GLU A 127 -24.55 3.00 -8.48
CA GLU A 127 -25.20 3.93 -7.57
C GLU A 127 -25.73 5.13 -8.36
N ALA A 128 -26.94 5.60 -8.04
CA ALA A 128 -27.44 6.86 -8.58
C ALA A 128 -26.70 8.01 -7.87
N ARG A 129 -26.05 8.88 -8.63
CA ARG A 129 -25.42 10.08 -8.08
C ARG A 129 -26.45 11.20 -7.93
N ASP A 130 -27.38 11.31 -8.88
CA ASP A 130 -28.54 12.19 -8.89
C ASP A 130 -29.61 11.66 -9.86
N GLU A 131 -30.60 12.49 -10.23
CA GLU A 131 -31.67 12.08 -11.15
C GLU A 131 -31.20 11.76 -12.59
N ARG A 132 -30.03 12.24 -12.97
CA ARG A 132 -29.51 12.15 -14.35
C ARG A 132 -28.24 11.31 -14.45
N PHE A 133 -27.38 11.37 -13.44
CA PHE A 133 -26.07 10.77 -13.49
C PHE A 133 -25.97 9.54 -12.62
N VAL A 134 -25.35 8.52 -13.16
CA VAL A 134 -25.11 7.26 -12.49
C VAL A 134 -23.61 7.03 -12.38
N GLN A 135 -23.16 6.61 -11.20
CA GLN A 135 -21.81 6.18 -10.95
C GLN A 135 -21.75 4.65 -10.87
N ALA A 136 -20.74 4.07 -11.50
CA ALA A 136 -20.48 2.64 -11.36
C ALA A 136 -19.04 2.39 -10.93
N HIS A 137 -18.88 1.48 -9.96
CA HIS A 137 -17.63 0.96 -9.46
C HIS A 137 -17.43 -0.44 -10.03
N ILE A 138 -16.44 -0.60 -10.86
CA ILE A 138 -16.15 -1.81 -11.63
C ILE A 138 -14.88 -2.41 -11.07
N LYS A 139 -14.95 -3.64 -10.55
CA LYS A 139 -13.79 -4.38 -10.07
C LYS A 139 -13.29 -5.34 -11.14
N THR A 140 -11.99 -5.49 -11.26
CA THR A 140 -11.35 -6.41 -12.21
C THR A 140 -10.13 -7.08 -11.58
N ASP A 141 -9.99 -8.38 -11.82
CA ASP A 141 -8.82 -9.17 -11.41
C ASP A 141 -7.73 -9.18 -12.51
N CYS A 142 -7.95 -8.43 -13.60
CA CYS A 142 -7.01 -8.32 -14.69
C CYS A 142 -5.82 -7.45 -14.30
N GLU A 143 -4.58 -7.93 -14.51
CA GLU A 143 -3.37 -7.15 -14.24
C GLU A 143 -3.30 -5.88 -15.11
N ASP A 144 -3.76 -5.95 -16.36
CA ASP A 144 -3.83 -4.78 -17.25
C ASP A 144 -5.18 -4.05 -17.08
N ILE A 145 -5.29 -3.23 -16.05
CA ILE A 145 -6.46 -2.37 -15.81
C ILE A 145 -6.73 -1.42 -17.00
N PHE A 146 -5.69 -1.02 -17.75
CA PHE A 146 -5.86 -0.16 -18.93
C PHE A 146 -6.53 -0.89 -20.08
N ALA A 147 -6.33 -2.22 -20.23
CA ALA A 147 -7.07 -3.00 -21.23
C ALA A 147 -8.56 -3.04 -20.92
N VAL A 148 -8.92 -3.25 -19.64
CA VAL A 148 -10.32 -3.24 -19.20
C VAL A 148 -10.93 -1.84 -19.35
N SER A 149 -10.21 -0.80 -18.95
CA SER A 149 -10.62 0.59 -19.11
C SER A 149 -10.95 0.94 -20.58
N ARG A 150 -10.06 0.55 -21.52
CA ARG A 150 -10.34 0.73 -22.96
C ARG A 150 -11.57 -0.04 -23.41
N ALA A 151 -11.77 -1.27 -22.94
CA ALA A 151 -12.95 -2.05 -23.29
C ALA A 151 -14.24 -1.41 -22.77
N VAL A 152 -14.23 -0.89 -21.54
CA VAL A 152 -15.33 -0.11 -20.96
C VAL A 152 -15.61 1.12 -21.84
N PHE A 153 -14.59 1.92 -22.15
CA PHE A 153 -14.75 3.11 -22.98
C PHE A 153 -15.42 2.79 -24.35
N PHE A 154 -14.93 1.77 -25.05
CA PHE A 154 -15.50 1.39 -26.35
C PHE A 154 -16.90 0.82 -26.24
N ALA A 155 -17.24 0.11 -25.16
CA ALA A 155 -18.60 -0.38 -24.93
C ALA A 155 -19.60 0.78 -24.81
N PHE A 156 -19.26 1.83 -24.04
CA PHE A 156 -20.06 3.05 -23.93
C PHE A 156 -20.14 3.82 -25.26
N SER A 157 -19.02 3.97 -25.95
CA SER A 157 -18.94 4.63 -27.24
C SER A 157 -19.82 3.95 -28.30
N THR A 158 -19.82 2.62 -28.35
CA THR A 158 -20.64 1.83 -29.29
C THR A 158 -22.13 2.04 -29.07
N ARG A 159 -22.54 2.20 -27.81
CA ARG A 159 -23.94 2.49 -27.43
C ARG A 159 -24.28 3.99 -27.54
N LYS A 160 -23.29 4.85 -27.87
CA LYS A 160 -23.42 6.32 -27.90
C LYS A 160 -23.87 6.91 -26.56
N THR A 161 -23.55 6.23 -25.46
CA THR A 161 -23.84 6.66 -24.09
C THR A 161 -22.69 7.54 -23.60
N ALA A 162 -23.00 8.72 -23.08
CA ALA A 162 -21.99 9.67 -22.64
C ALA A 162 -21.28 9.21 -21.36
N LEU A 163 -19.99 8.92 -21.48
CA LEU A 163 -19.11 8.68 -20.35
C LEU A 163 -18.47 10.01 -19.95
N LEU A 164 -18.83 10.52 -18.76
CA LEU A 164 -18.43 11.85 -18.31
C LEU A 164 -17.12 11.84 -17.55
N GLU A 165 -16.88 10.76 -16.80
CA GLU A 165 -15.68 10.58 -16.00
C GLU A 165 -15.28 9.11 -15.99
N MET A 166 -13.98 8.84 -16.01
CA MET A 166 -13.39 7.53 -15.77
C MET A 166 -12.14 7.70 -14.93
N SER A 167 -12.13 7.09 -13.76
CA SER A 167 -11.01 7.09 -12.83
C SER A 167 -10.54 5.66 -12.58
N LEU A 168 -9.24 5.45 -12.55
CA LEU A 168 -8.62 4.14 -12.33
C LEU A 168 -7.97 4.14 -10.96
N LYS A 169 -8.42 3.24 -10.08
CA LYS A 169 -7.81 3.00 -8.78
C LYS A 169 -7.07 1.65 -8.84
N LYS A 170 -5.76 1.69 -8.72
CA LYS A 170 -4.99 0.48 -8.46
C LYS A 170 -5.05 0.15 -6.97
N ALA A 171 -4.99 -1.13 -6.64
CA ALA A 171 -4.77 -1.56 -5.26
C ALA A 171 -3.55 -0.84 -4.68
N ASN A 172 -3.68 -0.33 -3.48
CA ASN A 172 -2.64 0.40 -2.78
C ASN A 172 -2.35 -0.24 -1.41
N LEU A 173 -1.30 0.19 -0.72
CA LEU A 173 -0.96 -0.36 0.60
C LEU A 173 -2.01 -0.11 1.68
N GLU A 174 -2.86 0.91 1.53
CA GLU A 174 -3.99 1.14 2.45
C GLU A 174 -5.00 -0.01 2.36
N ASP A 175 -5.34 -0.43 1.14
CA ASP A 175 -6.25 -1.57 0.90
C ASP A 175 -5.61 -2.87 1.45
N VAL A 176 -4.27 -3.04 1.27
CA VAL A 176 -3.44 -4.12 1.86
C VAL A 176 -3.58 -4.17 3.37
N PHE A 177 -3.35 -3.03 3.99
CA PHE A 177 -3.34 -2.92 5.45
C PHE A 177 -4.72 -3.27 6.02
N ILE A 178 -5.79 -2.75 5.42
CA ILE A 178 -7.16 -3.02 5.86
C ILE A 178 -7.45 -4.52 5.74
N GLU A 179 -7.20 -5.13 4.59
CA GLU A 179 -7.49 -6.55 4.38
C GLU A 179 -6.70 -7.45 5.33
N LEU A 180 -5.41 -7.18 5.51
CA LEU A 180 -4.55 -7.97 6.40
C LEU A 180 -4.91 -7.79 7.89
N THR A 181 -5.42 -6.63 8.27
CA THR A 181 -5.78 -6.37 9.69
C THR A 181 -7.20 -6.78 10.04
N GLU A 182 -8.13 -6.77 9.08
CA GLU A 182 -9.51 -7.22 9.26
C GLU A 182 -9.63 -8.75 9.20
N ASN A 183 -8.90 -9.39 8.27
CA ASN A 183 -8.91 -10.86 8.10
C ASN A 183 -8.14 -11.63 9.20
N ASP A 184 -7.42 -10.94 10.07
CA ASP A 184 -6.68 -11.56 11.20
C ASP A 184 -7.61 -12.14 12.29
N GLY A 185 -8.91 -12.20 12.03
CA GLY A 185 -9.92 -12.92 12.82
C GLY A 185 -10.08 -14.40 12.44
N GLU A 186 -9.67 -14.86 11.24
CA GLU A 186 -10.07 -16.18 10.72
C GLU A 186 -8.98 -17.06 10.08
N LYS A 187 -7.70 -16.67 9.97
CA LYS A 187 -6.68 -17.55 9.35
C LYS A 187 -5.41 -17.72 10.18
N GLN A 188 -5.05 -18.98 10.43
CA GLN A 188 -3.76 -19.40 10.96
C GLN A 188 -2.61 -18.93 10.05
N PRO A 189 -1.42 -18.57 10.63
CA PRO A 189 -0.28 -18.13 9.84
C PRO A 189 0.23 -19.28 8.96
N PRO A 190 0.75 -18.98 7.75
CA PRO A 190 1.46 -19.96 6.95
C PRO A 190 2.73 -20.38 7.69
N GLU A 191 2.87 -21.67 7.94
CA GLU A 191 4.11 -22.28 8.42
C GLU A 191 5.24 -22.02 7.42
N GLY A 192 6.03 -21.01 7.69
CA GLY A 192 7.20 -20.62 6.91
C GLY A 192 8.48 -21.16 7.55
N ARG A 193 8.88 -22.36 7.12
CA ARG A 193 10.25 -22.89 7.08
C ARG A 193 11.29 -22.22 7.98
N ALA A 194 11.34 -22.70 9.21
CA ALA A 194 12.56 -22.76 9.98
C ALA A 194 13.16 -24.18 9.81
N GLN A 195 13.86 -24.41 8.74
CA GLN A 195 14.76 -25.56 8.58
C GLN A 195 16.04 -25.04 7.95
N THR A 196 17.07 -25.05 8.74
CA THR A 196 18.45 -25.51 8.50
C THR A 196 19.43 -24.74 9.38
N ALA A 197 19.61 -25.18 10.58
CA ALA A 197 20.85 -25.00 11.34
C ALA A 197 20.88 -25.97 12.54
N LYS A 198 20.98 -27.28 12.26
CA LYS A 198 21.47 -28.28 13.21
C LYS A 198 21.81 -29.54 12.43
N GLU A 199 23.03 -29.63 11.99
CA GLU A 199 23.78 -30.85 11.73
C GLU A 199 25.23 -30.44 11.48
N GLY A 200 26.09 -30.75 12.41
CA GLY A 200 27.53 -30.56 12.25
C GLY A 200 28.33 -30.42 13.55
N GLU A 201 28.04 -31.21 14.54
CA GLU A 201 29.01 -31.47 15.63
C GLU A 201 28.66 -32.78 16.36
N SER A 202 29.16 -33.89 15.84
CA SER A 202 29.51 -35.07 16.60
C SER A 202 30.14 -36.11 15.68
N GLU A 203 31.46 -36.12 15.65
CA GLU A 203 32.25 -37.33 15.44
C GLU A 203 33.75 -36.96 15.50
N GLY A 204 34.45 -37.47 16.46
CA GLY A 204 35.91 -37.40 16.43
C GLY A 204 36.61 -37.29 17.79
N MET A 205 36.26 -38.10 18.74
CA MET A 205 37.21 -38.46 19.80
C MET A 205 37.07 -39.93 20.18
N SER A 206 37.84 -40.75 19.52
CA SER A 206 38.33 -42.04 20.08
C SER A 206 39.47 -42.54 19.23
N LYS A 207 40.68 -42.29 19.61
CA LYS A 207 41.84 -43.14 19.83
C LYS A 207 43.09 -42.33 20.05
#